data_47e15148d726b5425285fbaf09797edd
#
_entry.id   47e15148d726b5425285fbaf09797edd
#
_cell.length_a   1.000
_cell.length_b   1.000
_cell.length_c   1.000
_cell.angle_alpha   90.00
_cell.angle_beta   90.00
_cell.angle_gamma   90.00
#
_symmetry.space_group_name_H-M   'P 1'
#
loop_
_entity.id
_entity.type
_entity.pdbx_description
1 polymer ?
#
loop_
_entity_poly.entity_id
_entity_poly.type
_entity_poly.pdbx_seq_one_letter_code
_entity_poly.pdbx_strand_id
1 'polypeptide(L)'
;MSNLSRRSFVQALAATGAAAPIAAACQTMDSAMPSGPFFASRKLPIGIQLYTLGDLMTKNMDGTLQQISQIGYKSVELAGYLGKTPKQLRASFDAVGLSCTSAHVGMAKGSATEPKLLDDLSKVAADMHVIGAGHVICPAMSPPEDIKIAPNPGEGFRVISRIVQAMTEDHWKRMSHQFNEIGRKLKAEGLAFGYHNHNFEFVKVAGRTGFDIFMEETDPALVTFELDVGWVAAGGYDPVELFRKYPDRYFLMHVKDVKPSTQPNIELKMDPTEVGSGRLDWKSILPAAYKSGVRKYFLEQEAPFEKGRMEAAEIGYKYLSTLVT
;
A
#
# COMPACT_ATOMS: atom_id res chain seq x y z
N MET A 1 -5.02 6.52 69.06
CA MET A 1 -4.91 7.92 69.50
C MET A 1 -4.32 8.64 68.29
N SER A 2 -4.82 9.59 67.55
CA SER A 2 -6.06 10.35 67.55
C SER A 2 -6.25 10.87 66.14
N ASN A 3 -7.47 10.89 65.66
CA ASN A 3 -7.97 11.55 64.50
C ASN A 3 -7.63 13.06 64.45
N LEU A 4 -7.46 13.62 63.23
CA LEU A 4 -7.84 14.99 62.83
C LEU A 4 -7.93 14.96 61.28
N SER A 5 -9.04 14.86 60.70
CA SER A 5 -10.18 15.72 60.37
C SER A 5 -9.86 16.80 59.32
N ARG A 6 -10.50 16.56 58.16
CA ARG A 6 -10.70 17.56 57.10
C ARG A 6 -11.49 18.75 57.61
N ARG A 7 -11.10 19.99 57.30
CA ARG A 7 -11.96 21.10 56.87
C ARG A 7 -11.25 22.45 56.93
N SER A 8 -11.52 23.24 55.85
CA SER A 8 -11.58 24.72 55.83
C SER A 8 -10.27 25.48 55.63
N PHE A 9 -10.08 25.96 54.39
CA PHE A 9 -9.78 27.37 54.16
C PHE A 9 -10.42 27.84 52.87
N VAL A 10 -11.59 28.44 52.97
CA VAL A 10 -12.16 29.34 51.97
C VAL A 10 -11.93 30.71 52.52
N GLN A 11 -11.18 31.55 51.83
CA GLN A 11 -11.36 33.00 51.91
C GLN A 11 -11.00 33.67 50.57
N ALA A 12 -11.94 34.46 50.14
CA ALA A 12 -12.04 35.23 48.90
C ALA A 12 -10.98 36.28 48.74
N LEU A 13 -10.55 36.53 47.51
CA LEU A 13 -10.13 37.84 47.06
C LEU A 13 -10.82 38.09 45.72
N ALA A 14 -11.80 38.99 45.74
CA ALA A 14 -12.37 39.61 44.57
C ALA A 14 -11.35 40.63 44.03
N ALA A 15 -10.95 40.42 42.77
CA ALA A 15 -10.30 41.46 41.98
C ALA A 15 -10.95 41.52 40.61
N THR A 16 -11.59 42.64 40.36
CA THR A 16 -12.20 43.03 39.10
C THR A 16 -11.14 43.11 38.00
N GLY A 17 -11.26 42.27 37.01
CA GLY A 17 -10.45 42.29 35.80
C GLY A 17 -11.33 42.03 34.59
N ALA A 18 -11.39 43.01 33.69
CA ALA A 18 -12.16 43.03 32.45
C ALA A 18 -11.92 41.79 31.61
N ALA A 19 -12.99 41.06 31.29
CA ALA A 19 -13.00 40.00 30.32
C ALA A 19 -12.86 40.60 28.92
N ALA A 20 -11.67 40.48 28.32
CA ALA A 20 -11.52 40.64 26.91
C ALA A 20 -11.99 39.31 26.23
N PRO A 21 -12.80 39.37 25.17
CA PRO A 21 -13.15 38.16 24.45
C PRO A 21 -11.90 37.61 23.76
N ILE A 22 -11.46 36.42 24.17
CA ILE A 22 -10.52 35.65 23.39
C ILE A 22 -11.31 35.14 22.18
N ALA A 23 -11.25 35.92 21.09
CA ALA A 23 -11.61 35.41 19.78
C ALA A 23 -10.64 34.28 19.46
N ALA A 24 -11.10 33.03 19.61
CA ALA A 24 -10.42 31.87 19.06
C ALA A 24 -10.38 32.09 17.54
N ALA A 25 -9.28 32.65 17.06
CA ALA A 25 -8.95 32.65 15.66
C ALA A 25 -8.73 31.16 15.29
N CYS A 26 -9.76 30.53 14.75
CA CYS A 26 -9.59 29.37 13.88
C CYS A 26 -8.76 29.86 12.69
N GLN A 27 -7.44 29.85 12.86
CA GLN A 27 -6.54 29.90 11.73
C GLN A 27 -6.70 28.54 11.04
N THR A 28 -7.55 28.50 10.01
CA THR A 28 -7.42 27.53 8.95
C THR A 28 -6.00 27.69 8.42
N MET A 29 -5.10 26.83 8.89
CA MET A 29 -3.80 26.67 8.24
C MET A 29 -4.08 26.04 6.87
N ASP A 30 -4.43 26.88 5.92
CA ASP A 30 -4.25 26.63 4.52
C ASP A 30 -2.73 26.71 4.30
N SER A 31 -2.02 25.65 4.75
CA SER A 31 -0.59 25.54 4.51
C SER A 31 -0.44 25.40 3.01
N ALA A 32 -0.02 26.45 2.35
CA ALA A 32 0.31 26.44 0.93
C ALA A 32 1.11 25.17 0.63
N MET A 33 0.66 24.42 -0.38
CA MET A 33 1.34 23.19 -0.79
C MET A 33 2.82 23.53 -1.06
N PRO A 34 3.76 22.71 -0.56
CA PRO A 34 5.18 22.99 -0.74
C PRO A 34 5.52 23.17 -2.21
N SER A 35 6.21 24.27 -2.57
CA SER A 35 6.66 24.51 -3.94
C SER A 35 7.81 23.58 -4.33
N GLY A 36 7.85 23.15 -5.60
CA GLY A 36 8.90 22.30 -6.14
C GLY A 36 8.44 20.86 -6.44
N PRO A 37 9.38 19.97 -6.79
CA PRO A 37 9.07 18.58 -7.11
C PRO A 37 8.35 17.88 -5.96
N PHE A 38 7.29 17.13 -6.28
CA PHE A 38 6.36 16.55 -5.30
C PHE A 38 7.06 15.77 -4.18
N PHE A 39 7.95 14.85 -4.53
CA PHE A 39 8.63 14.02 -3.56
C PHE A 39 9.66 14.79 -2.74
N ALA A 40 10.49 15.62 -3.39
CA ALA A 40 11.54 16.38 -2.74
C ALA A 40 10.97 17.42 -1.76
N SER A 41 9.95 18.17 -2.17
CA SER A 41 9.33 19.21 -1.33
C SER A 41 8.64 18.65 -0.07
N ARG A 42 8.23 17.39 -0.11
CA ARG A 42 7.58 16.67 1.01
C ARG A 42 8.51 15.72 1.75
N LYS A 43 9.79 15.66 1.37
CA LYS A 43 10.81 14.74 1.92
C LYS A 43 10.37 13.28 1.88
N LEU A 44 9.65 12.90 0.82
CA LEU A 44 9.18 11.53 0.59
C LEU A 44 10.22 10.78 -0.26
N PRO A 45 10.61 9.57 0.12
CA PRO A 45 11.42 8.73 -0.75
C PRO A 45 10.60 8.23 -1.94
N ILE A 46 11.23 8.14 -3.11
CA ILE A 46 10.68 7.37 -4.24
C ILE A 46 11.11 5.92 -4.01
N GLY A 47 10.13 5.04 -3.91
CA GLY A 47 10.31 3.61 -3.77
C GLY A 47 10.06 2.84 -5.06
N ILE A 48 10.44 1.56 -5.07
CA ILE A 48 10.14 0.63 -6.16
C ILE A 48 9.68 -0.72 -5.60
N GLN A 49 8.63 -1.28 -6.20
CA GLN A 49 8.23 -2.66 -5.96
C GLN A 49 9.19 -3.58 -6.76
N LEU A 50 9.86 -4.51 -6.05
CA LEU A 50 10.90 -5.36 -6.64
C LEU A 50 10.35 -6.36 -7.67
N TYR A 51 9.05 -6.60 -7.73
CA TYR A 51 8.39 -7.37 -8.79
C TYR A 51 8.64 -6.78 -10.18
N THR A 52 8.74 -5.45 -10.29
CA THR A 52 9.08 -4.74 -11.52
C THR A 52 10.36 -5.27 -12.16
N LEU A 53 11.35 -5.61 -11.33
CA LEU A 53 12.68 -6.04 -11.78
C LEU A 53 12.74 -7.54 -12.14
N GLY A 54 11.74 -8.33 -11.70
CA GLY A 54 11.50 -9.71 -12.12
C GLY A 54 12.75 -10.59 -12.17
N ASP A 55 13.07 -11.07 -13.36
CA ASP A 55 14.20 -11.98 -13.59
C ASP A 55 15.60 -11.35 -13.37
N LEU A 56 15.71 -10.03 -13.41
CA LEU A 56 16.96 -9.35 -13.01
C LEU A 56 17.30 -9.64 -11.55
N MET A 57 16.30 -9.64 -10.67
CA MET A 57 16.47 -9.96 -9.25
C MET A 57 16.93 -11.40 -9.03
N THR A 58 16.37 -12.36 -9.79
CA THR A 58 16.75 -13.77 -9.65
C THR A 58 18.13 -14.08 -10.26
N LYS A 59 18.52 -13.37 -11.31
CA LYS A 59 19.82 -13.56 -11.99
C LYS A 59 20.97 -12.91 -11.22
N ASN A 60 20.80 -11.71 -10.74
CA ASN A 60 21.83 -10.94 -10.02
C ASN A 60 21.19 -9.90 -9.09
N MET A 61 20.72 -10.33 -7.93
CA MET A 61 20.03 -9.47 -6.97
C MET A 61 20.88 -8.26 -6.55
N ASP A 62 22.12 -8.50 -6.10
CA ASP A 62 22.96 -7.43 -5.55
C ASP A 62 23.34 -6.39 -6.61
N GLY A 63 23.68 -6.81 -7.83
CA GLY A 63 23.93 -5.91 -8.95
C GLY A 63 22.68 -5.13 -9.38
N THR A 64 21.51 -5.75 -9.32
CA THR A 64 20.23 -5.10 -9.63
C THR A 64 19.89 -4.05 -8.57
N LEU A 65 20.03 -4.38 -7.28
CA LEU A 65 19.81 -3.44 -6.18
C LEU A 65 20.80 -2.26 -6.23
N GLN A 66 22.06 -2.53 -6.59
CA GLN A 66 23.05 -1.46 -6.80
C GLN A 66 22.61 -0.49 -7.91
N GLN A 67 22.11 -1.00 -9.04
CA GLN A 67 21.67 -0.16 -10.15
C GLN A 67 20.47 0.73 -9.74
N ILE A 68 19.44 0.19 -9.09
CA ILE A 68 18.30 1.01 -8.65
C ILE A 68 18.71 2.04 -7.60
N SER A 69 19.63 1.72 -6.70
CA SER A 69 20.20 2.69 -5.75
C SER A 69 20.92 3.83 -6.48
N GLN A 70 21.71 3.52 -7.53
CA GLN A 70 22.41 4.50 -8.37
C GLN A 70 21.44 5.38 -9.19
N ILE A 71 20.32 4.83 -9.67
CA ILE A 71 19.23 5.62 -10.29
C ILE A 71 18.69 6.65 -9.30
N GLY A 72 18.66 6.33 -8.01
CA GLY A 72 18.24 7.25 -6.96
C GLY A 72 17.14 6.75 -6.01
N TYR A 73 16.61 5.55 -6.23
CA TYR A 73 15.64 4.93 -5.32
C TYR A 73 16.22 4.84 -3.91
N LYS A 74 15.36 5.03 -2.89
CA LYS A 74 15.74 4.97 -1.48
C LYS A 74 14.96 3.93 -0.68
N SER A 75 13.83 3.50 -1.22
CA SER A 75 12.94 2.52 -0.58
C SER A 75 12.58 1.42 -1.57
N VAL A 76 12.44 0.22 -1.03
CA VAL A 76 11.93 -0.93 -1.80
C VAL A 76 10.75 -1.57 -1.09
N GLU A 77 9.89 -2.16 -1.87
CA GLU A 77 8.92 -3.12 -1.41
C GLU A 77 9.29 -4.51 -1.90
N LEU A 78 9.34 -5.47 -0.98
CA LEU A 78 9.78 -6.83 -1.26
C LEU A 78 8.63 -7.66 -1.89
N ALA A 79 8.93 -8.37 -2.98
CA ALA A 79 8.00 -9.24 -3.69
C ALA A 79 8.37 -10.73 -3.50
N GLY A 80 8.38 -11.18 -2.23
CA GLY A 80 8.85 -12.52 -1.87
C GLY A 80 10.37 -12.57 -1.60
N TYR A 81 10.83 -13.66 -1.00
CA TYR A 81 12.20 -13.76 -0.47
C TYR A 81 13.27 -14.10 -1.50
N LEU A 82 12.88 -14.43 -2.72
CA LEU A 82 13.80 -14.75 -3.83
C LEU A 82 14.84 -15.84 -3.47
N GLY A 83 14.46 -16.80 -2.64
CA GLY A 83 15.34 -17.86 -2.16
C GLY A 83 16.39 -17.43 -1.14
N LYS A 84 16.29 -16.21 -0.61
CA LYS A 84 17.19 -15.66 0.43
C LYS A 84 16.59 -15.79 1.82
N THR A 85 17.44 -15.78 2.83
CA THR A 85 16.99 -15.61 4.21
C THR A 85 16.70 -14.13 4.52
N PRO A 86 15.90 -13.81 5.54
CA PRO A 86 15.68 -12.43 5.97
C PRO A 86 16.97 -11.65 6.25
N LYS A 87 17.96 -12.29 6.87
CA LYS A 87 19.28 -11.69 7.14
C LYS A 87 20.07 -11.36 5.86
N GLN A 88 20.00 -12.25 4.85
CA GLN A 88 20.65 -11.99 3.55
C GLN A 88 19.97 -10.84 2.83
N LEU A 89 18.62 -10.80 2.80
CA LEU A 89 17.86 -9.69 2.23
C LEU A 89 18.24 -8.36 2.87
N ARG A 90 18.25 -8.31 4.20
CA ARG A 90 18.66 -7.12 4.95
C ARG A 90 20.06 -6.68 4.60
N ALA A 91 21.01 -7.60 4.59
CA ALA A 91 22.40 -7.30 4.25
C ALA A 91 22.56 -6.75 2.82
N SER A 92 21.83 -7.31 1.84
CA SER A 92 21.84 -6.81 0.46
C SER A 92 21.27 -5.39 0.34
N PHE A 93 20.20 -5.06 1.08
CA PHE A 93 19.63 -3.71 1.08
C PHE A 93 20.57 -2.71 1.76
N ASP A 94 21.12 -3.06 2.92
CA ASP A 94 22.04 -2.20 3.67
C ASP A 94 23.32 -1.89 2.88
N ALA A 95 23.85 -2.87 2.14
CA ALA A 95 25.06 -2.72 1.33
C ALA A 95 24.96 -1.62 0.27
N VAL A 96 23.76 -1.30 -0.19
CA VAL A 96 23.49 -0.31 -1.23
C VAL A 96 22.71 0.90 -0.73
N GLY A 97 22.44 1.00 0.58
CA GLY A 97 21.70 2.11 1.19
C GLY A 97 20.23 2.17 0.83
N LEU A 98 19.59 1.03 0.55
CA LEU A 98 18.16 0.90 0.36
C LEU A 98 17.47 0.49 1.67
N SER A 99 16.25 1.01 1.88
CA SER A 99 15.39 0.61 3.01
C SER A 99 14.23 -0.24 2.50
N CYS A 100 14.13 -1.49 2.95
CA CYS A 100 12.92 -2.26 2.73
C CYS A 100 11.88 -1.85 3.77
N THR A 101 10.83 -1.13 3.35
CA THR A 101 9.85 -0.55 4.27
C THR A 101 8.48 -1.23 4.21
N SER A 102 8.29 -2.11 3.23
CA SER A 102 7.08 -2.90 2.99
C SER A 102 7.44 -4.23 2.33
N ALA A 103 6.60 -5.24 2.51
CA ALA A 103 6.76 -6.54 1.88
C ALA A 103 5.41 -7.17 1.53
N HIS A 104 5.30 -7.69 0.32
CA HIS A 104 4.20 -8.53 -0.09
C HIS A 104 4.32 -9.93 0.52
N VAL A 105 3.31 -10.34 1.26
CA VAL A 105 3.21 -11.68 1.88
C VAL A 105 1.87 -12.30 1.47
N GLY A 106 1.92 -13.37 0.70
CA GLY A 106 0.72 -14.05 0.20
C GLY A 106 -0.09 -14.73 1.30
N MET A 107 -1.40 -14.91 1.05
CA MET A 107 -2.31 -15.59 1.98
C MET A 107 -2.20 -17.11 1.95
N ALA A 108 -1.93 -17.70 0.79
CA ALA A 108 -2.00 -19.16 0.60
C ALA A 108 -1.09 -19.92 1.56
N LYS A 109 -1.61 -21.06 2.09
CA LYS A 109 -0.82 -21.99 2.90
C LYS A 109 0.22 -22.72 2.06
N GLY A 110 1.34 -23.13 2.69
CA GLY A 110 2.17 -24.19 2.15
C GLY A 110 3.37 -23.77 1.33
N SER A 111 4.10 -22.71 1.71
CA SER A 111 5.46 -22.52 1.22
C SER A 111 6.48 -23.02 2.24
N ALA A 112 7.35 -23.93 1.84
CA ALA A 112 8.44 -24.42 2.70
C ALA A 112 9.54 -23.37 2.92
N THR A 113 9.61 -22.32 2.08
CA THR A 113 10.71 -21.37 2.05
C THR A 113 10.32 -19.98 2.54
N GLU A 114 9.04 -19.63 2.47
CA GLU A 114 8.53 -18.30 2.85
C GLU A 114 7.26 -18.45 3.69
N PRO A 115 7.16 -17.79 4.85
CA PRO A 115 5.94 -17.80 5.63
C PRO A 115 4.81 -17.09 4.89
N LYS A 116 3.57 -17.56 5.08
CA LYS A 116 2.37 -16.97 4.48
C LYS A 116 1.42 -16.51 5.59
N LEU A 117 0.48 -15.62 5.24
CA LEU A 117 -0.41 -14.99 6.22
C LEU A 117 -1.34 -15.98 6.93
N LEU A 118 -1.66 -17.12 6.31
CA LEU A 118 -2.50 -18.16 6.90
C LEU A 118 -1.70 -19.32 7.54
N ASP A 119 -0.37 -19.23 7.56
CA ASP A 119 0.49 -20.21 8.23
C ASP A 119 0.89 -19.71 9.64
N ASP A 120 2.06 -19.10 9.75
CA ASP A 120 2.65 -18.65 11.01
C ASP A 120 2.93 -17.13 10.96
N LEU A 121 2.01 -16.35 11.50
CA LEU A 121 2.15 -14.89 11.58
C LEU A 121 3.29 -14.46 12.51
N SER A 122 3.66 -15.23 13.53
CA SER A 122 4.78 -14.91 14.38
C SER A 122 6.10 -15.01 13.62
N LYS A 123 6.20 -16.01 12.71
CA LYS A 123 7.35 -16.10 11.82
C LYS A 123 7.36 -14.98 10.77
N VAL A 124 6.21 -14.62 10.20
CA VAL A 124 6.11 -13.44 9.33
C VAL A 124 6.64 -12.21 10.06
N ALA A 125 6.18 -11.96 11.28
CA ALA A 125 6.60 -10.81 12.07
C ALA A 125 8.11 -10.82 12.36
N ALA A 126 8.64 -11.94 12.80
CA ALA A 126 10.08 -12.09 13.06
C ALA A 126 10.93 -11.81 11.82
N ASP A 127 10.52 -12.32 10.67
CA ASP A 127 11.21 -12.10 9.40
C ASP A 127 11.15 -10.63 8.97
N MET A 128 9.99 -9.98 9.10
CA MET A 128 9.81 -8.55 8.79
C MET A 128 10.66 -7.65 9.67
N HIS A 129 10.77 -7.94 10.97
CA HIS A 129 11.67 -7.21 11.88
C HIS A 129 13.13 -7.33 11.47
N VAL A 130 13.58 -8.52 11.05
CA VAL A 130 14.95 -8.71 10.54
C VAL A 130 15.18 -7.93 9.23
N ILE A 131 14.24 -7.99 8.30
CA ILE A 131 14.30 -7.28 7.01
C ILE A 131 14.22 -5.76 7.21
N GLY A 132 13.46 -5.29 8.21
CA GLY A 132 13.20 -3.88 8.49
C GLY A 132 11.88 -3.37 7.87
N ALA A 133 11.02 -4.28 7.39
CA ALA A 133 9.73 -3.94 6.81
C ALA A 133 8.69 -3.71 7.91
N GLY A 134 8.16 -2.49 8.01
CA GLY A 134 7.12 -2.15 8.98
C GLY A 134 5.70 -2.42 8.49
N HIS A 135 5.53 -2.74 7.20
CA HIS A 135 4.23 -3.03 6.58
C HIS A 135 4.26 -4.40 5.93
N VAL A 136 3.23 -5.20 6.24
CA VAL A 136 2.97 -6.51 5.65
C VAL A 136 1.76 -6.37 4.76
N ILE A 137 1.96 -6.49 3.46
CA ILE A 137 0.90 -6.28 2.46
C ILE A 137 0.47 -7.62 1.87
N CYS A 138 -0.82 -7.88 1.94
CA CYS A 138 -1.43 -9.00 1.22
C CYS A 138 -1.60 -8.61 -0.26
N PRO A 139 -0.84 -9.22 -1.20
CA PRO A 139 -0.90 -8.82 -2.62
C PRO A 139 -2.17 -9.29 -3.33
N ALA A 140 -2.83 -10.30 -2.79
CA ALA A 140 -4.08 -10.82 -3.33
C ALA A 140 -4.77 -11.73 -2.31
N MET A 141 -6.09 -11.72 -2.29
CA MET A 141 -6.89 -12.62 -1.46
C MET A 141 -6.76 -14.08 -1.92
N SER A 142 -6.94 -15.00 -0.99
CA SER A 142 -7.15 -16.41 -1.33
C SER A 142 -8.60 -16.66 -1.76
N PRO A 143 -8.83 -17.48 -2.79
CA PRO A 143 -10.18 -17.90 -3.14
C PRO A 143 -10.93 -18.52 -1.96
N PRO A 144 -12.24 -18.22 -1.79
CA PRO A 144 -13.07 -18.92 -0.81
C PRO A 144 -13.07 -20.43 -1.02
N GLU A 145 -12.98 -21.20 0.07
CA GLU A 145 -12.86 -22.66 0.01
C GLU A 145 -14.10 -23.36 -0.58
N ASP A 146 -15.26 -22.73 -0.50
CA ASP A 146 -16.54 -23.23 -1.02
C ASP A 146 -16.75 -22.93 -2.52
N ILE A 147 -15.88 -22.12 -3.15
CA ILE A 147 -15.89 -21.87 -4.61
C ILE A 147 -14.87 -22.76 -5.30
N LYS A 148 -15.34 -23.77 -6.02
CA LYS A 148 -14.50 -24.77 -6.72
C LYS A 148 -14.44 -24.48 -8.22
N ILE A 149 -13.68 -23.45 -8.61
CA ILE A 149 -13.43 -23.11 -10.02
C ILE A 149 -11.96 -23.41 -10.31
N ALA A 150 -11.71 -24.44 -11.13
CA ALA A 150 -10.37 -24.76 -11.58
C ALA A 150 -9.89 -23.80 -12.67
N PRO A 151 -8.58 -23.49 -12.72
CA PRO A 151 -8.03 -22.70 -13.82
C PRO A 151 -8.09 -23.48 -15.15
N ASN A 152 -8.36 -22.76 -16.23
CA ASN A 152 -8.20 -23.30 -17.59
C ASN A 152 -6.69 -23.43 -17.93
N PRO A 153 -6.32 -24.27 -18.91
CA PRO A 153 -4.93 -24.35 -19.37
C PRO A 153 -4.36 -22.97 -19.72
N GLY A 154 -3.24 -22.60 -19.10
CA GLY A 154 -2.57 -21.31 -19.30
C GLY A 154 -3.22 -20.11 -18.61
N GLU A 155 -4.32 -20.28 -17.91
CA GLU A 155 -5.00 -19.17 -17.20
C GLU A 155 -4.24 -18.72 -15.95
N GLY A 156 -3.60 -19.65 -15.23
CA GLY A 156 -2.87 -19.33 -14.02
C GLY A 156 -3.71 -18.56 -12.99
N PHE A 157 -3.12 -17.55 -12.37
CA PHE A 157 -3.79 -16.73 -11.37
C PHE A 157 -5.01 -15.96 -11.92
N ARG A 158 -5.13 -15.74 -13.24
CA ARG A 158 -6.29 -15.04 -13.84
C ARG A 158 -7.63 -15.75 -13.61
N VAL A 159 -7.63 -17.00 -13.19
CA VAL A 159 -8.83 -17.71 -12.72
C VAL A 159 -9.57 -16.93 -11.63
N ILE A 160 -8.88 -16.06 -10.89
CA ILE A 160 -9.46 -15.24 -9.82
C ILE A 160 -10.63 -14.38 -10.34
N SER A 161 -10.59 -13.90 -11.59
CA SER A 161 -11.67 -13.11 -12.16
C SER A 161 -12.99 -13.88 -12.28
N ARG A 162 -12.92 -15.18 -12.55
CA ARG A 162 -14.11 -16.07 -12.56
C ARG A 162 -14.57 -16.41 -11.15
N ILE A 163 -13.64 -16.53 -10.22
CA ILE A 163 -13.94 -16.80 -8.81
C ILE A 163 -14.66 -15.61 -8.20
N VAL A 164 -14.18 -14.38 -8.39
CA VAL A 164 -14.82 -13.19 -7.80
C VAL A 164 -16.22 -12.93 -8.36
N GLN A 165 -16.47 -13.31 -9.62
CA GLN A 165 -17.81 -13.24 -10.23
C GLN A 165 -18.80 -14.24 -9.58
N ALA A 166 -18.32 -15.32 -9.00
CA ALA A 166 -19.11 -16.30 -8.26
C ALA A 166 -19.24 -15.95 -6.76
N MET A 167 -18.49 -14.97 -6.27
CA MET A 167 -18.53 -14.56 -4.86
C MET A 167 -19.82 -13.78 -4.55
N THR A 168 -20.41 -14.11 -3.41
CA THR A 168 -21.50 -13.34 -2.81
C THR A 168 -20.95 -12.27 -1.87
N GLU A 169 -21.78 -11.34 -1.43
CA GLU A 169 -21.41 -10.33 -0.42
C GLU A 169 -20.82 -10.97 0.85
N ASP A 170 -21.37 -12.11 1.30
CA ASP A 170 -20.90 -12.81 2.49
C ASP A 170 -19.45 -13.35 2.32
N HIS A 171 -19.06 -13.73 1.11
CA HIS A 171 -17.66 -14.11 0.85
C HIS A 171 -16.71 -12.93 1.09
N TRP A 172 -17.04 -11.74 0.57
CA TRP A 172 -16.25 -10.53 0.76
C TRP A 172 -16.20 -10.11 2.23
N LYS A 173 -17.32 -10.18 2.96
CA LYS A 173 -17.38 -9.90 4.40
C LYS A 173 -16.51 -10.87 5.21
N ARG A 174 -16.60 -12.18 4.93
CA ARG A 174 -15.74 -13.18 5.60
C ARG A 174 -14.26 -12.89 5.37
N MET A 175 -13.89 -12.49 4.15
CA MET A 175 -12.51 -12.10 3.83
C MET A 175 -12.10 -10.85 4.61
N SER A 176 -12.94 -9.83 4.70
CA SER A 176 -12.71 -8.62 5.50
C SER A 176 -12.47 -8.96 6.97
N HIS A 177 -13.29 -9.85 7.54
CA HIS A 177 -13.08 -10.32 8.91
C HIS A 177 -11.73 -11.04 9.08
N GLN A 178 -11.32 -11.85 8.11
CA GLN A 178 -10.02 -12.50 8.12
C GLN A 178 -8.87 -11.48 8.08
N PHE A 179 -9.00 -10.42 7.28
CA PHE A 179 -8.03 -9.32 7.25
C PHE A 179 -7.95 -8.61 8.60
N ASN A 180 -9.09 -8.35 9.26
CA ASN A 180 -9.11 -7.76 10.59
C ASN A 180 -8.37 -8.65 11.62
N GLU A 181 -8.54 -9.98 11.56
CA GLU A 181 -7.82 -10.91 12.44
C GLU A 181 -6.30 -10.91 12.19
N ILE A 182 -5.88 -10.94 10.91
CA ILE A 182 -4.47 -10.84 10.54
C ILE A 182 -3.89 -9.52 11.02
N GLY A 183 -4.58 -8.40 10.74
CA GLY A 183 -4.16 -7.06 11.14
C GLY A 183 -4.02 -6.93 12.67
N ARG A 184 -4.94 -7.50 13.44
CA ARG A 184 -4.86 -7.49 14.91
C ARG A 184 -3.63 -8.23 15.42
N LYS A 185 -3.32 -9.40 14.85
CA LYS A 185 -2.16 -10.20 15.24
C LYS A 185 -0.85 -9.51 14.87
N LEU A 186 -0.73 -8.97 13.64
CA LEU A 186 0.46 -8.26 13.21
C LEU A 186 0.67 -6.94 13.99
N LYS A 187 -0.41 -6.25 14.33
CA LYS A 187 -0.36 -5.05 15.19
C LYS A 187 0.17 -5.36 16.60
N ALA A 188 -0.16 -6.51 17.15
CA ALA A 188 0.39 -6.96 18.44
C ALA A 188 1.90 -7.20 18.37
N GLU A 189 2.42 -7.52 17.19
CA GLU A 189 3.85 -7.65 16.89
C GLU A 189 4.51 -6.32 16.47
N GLY A 190 3.78 -5.20 16.51
CA GLY A 190 4.30 -3.88 16.12
C GLY A 190 4.38 -3.64 14.61
N LEU A 191 3.67 -4.42 13.80
CA LEU A 191 3.60 -4.31 12.35
C LEU A 191 2.23 -3.81 11.88
N ALA A 192 2.22 -3.08 10.77
CA ALA A 192 1.00 -2.70 10.09
C ALA A 192 0.64 -3.75 9.02
N PHE A 193 -0.65 -4.05 8.91
CA PHE A 193 -1.18 -4.92 7.87
C PHE A 193 -1.92 -4.09 6.82
N GLY A 194 -1.76 -4.46 5.54
CA GLY A 194 -2.48 -3.84 4.44
C GLY A 194 -2.88 -4.83 3.35
N TYR A 195 -3.81 -4.38 2.51
CA TYR A 195 -4.27 -5.09 1.33
C TYR A 195 -3.93 -4.29 0.07
N HIS A 196 -3.39 -4.96 -0.95
CA HIS A 196 -3.11 -4.43 -2.27
C HIS A 196 -4.19 -4.87 -3.24
N ASN A 197 -4.76 -3.93 -3.99
CA ASN A 197 -5.80 -4.22 -4.96
C ASN A 197 -5.26 -4.51 -6.35
N HIS A 198 -6.03 -5.30 -7.07
CA HIS A 198 -6.02 -5.41 -8.53
C HIS A 198 -7.31 -4.82 -9.11
N ASN A 199 -7.65 -5.18 -10.34
CA ASN A 199 -8.91 -4.74 -10.95
C ASN A 199 -10.08 -5.71 -10.67
N PHE A 200 -9.82 -6.93 -10.26
CA PHE A 200 -10.89 -7.92 -10.00
C PHE A 200 -11.73 -7.59 -8.76
N GLU A 201 -11.22 -6.81 -7.81
CA GLU A 201 -11.99 -6.33 -6.66
C GLU A 201 -13.10 -5.34 -7.06
N PHE A 202 -13.03 -4.78 -8.26
CA PHE A 202 -14.06 -3.89 -8.77
C PHE A 202 -15.27 -4.64 -9.37
N VAL A 203 -15.33 -5.98 -9.24
CA VAL A 203 -16.52 -6.76 -9.56
C VAL A 203 -17.73 -6.23 -8.78
N LYS A 204 -18.90 -6.16 -9.47
CA LYS A 204 -20.14 -5.69 -8.83
C LYS A 204 -20.83 -6.80 -8.05
N VAL A 205 -21.11 -6.52 -6.78
CA VAL A 205 -21.79 -7.42 -5.83
C VAL A 205 -22.85 -6.61 -5.08
N ALA A 206 -24.11 -6.98 -5.21
CA ALA A 206 -25.24 -6.33 -4.48
C ALA A 206 -25.24 -4.78 -4.61
N GLY A 207 -24.90 -4.24 -5.79
CA GLY A 207 -24.95 -2.81 -6.08
C GLY A 207 -23.70 -1.99 -5.74
N ARG A 208 -22.70 -2.59 -5.08
CA ARG A 208 -21.38 -1.99 -4.78
C ARG A 208 -20.25 -2.89 -5.32
N THR A 209 -19.01 -2.48 -5.21
CA THR A 209 -17.88 -3.33 -5.61
C THR A 209 -17.39 -4.20 -4.45
N GLY A 210 -16.67 -5.30 -4.76
CA GLY A 210 -15.94 -6.04 -3.74
C GLY A 210 -14.94 -5.16 -3.00
N PHE A 211 -14.30 -4.21 -3.70
CA PHE A 211 -13.43 -3.21 -3.10
C PHE A 211 -14.16 -2.32 -2.08
N ASP A 212 -15.37 -1.85 -2.41
CA ASP A 212 -16.20 -1.08 -1.47
C ASP A 212 -16.48 -1.89 -0.20
N ILE A 213 -16.78 -3.21 -0.34
CA ILE A 213 -17.03 -4.08 0.80
C ILE A 213 -15.77 -4.19 1.68
N PHE A 214 -14.59 -4.35 1.09
CA PHE A 214 -13.35 -4.35 1.88
C PHE A 214 -13.15 -3.04 2.65
N MET A 215 -13.41 -1.89 2.00
CA MET A 215 -13.29 -0.58 2.64
C MET A 215 -14.25 -0.40 3.81
N GLU A 216 -15.46 -0.91 3.70
CA GLU A 216 -16.53 -0.74 4.69
C GLU A 216 -16.45 -1.75 5.84
N GLU A 217 -16.04 -3.00 5.57
CA GLU A 217 -16.07 -4.10 6.54
C GLU A 217 -14.72 -4.33 7.25
N THR A 218 -13.64 -3.68 6.80
CA THR A 218 -12.36 -3.75 7.51
C THR A 218 -12.19 -2.59 8.49
N ASP A 219 -11.67 -2.90 9.69
CA ASP A 219 -11.36 -1.92 10.73
C ASP A 219 -10.16 -1.05 10.30
N PRO A 220 -10.33 0.28 10.16
CA PRO A 220 -9.25 1.18 9.77
C PRO A 220 -8.08 1.22 10.76
N ALA A 221 -8.29 0.80 12.01
CA ALA A 221 -7.22 0.69 12.99
C ALA A 221 -6.37 -0.58 12.83
N LEU A 222 -6.80 -1.54 12.00
CA LEU A 222 -6.18 -2.84 11.81
C LEU A 222 -5.71 -3.08 10.38
N VAL A 223 -6.41 -2.51 9.39
CA VAL A 223 -6.16 -2.75 7.97
C VAL A 223 -6.04 -1.44 7.22
N THR A 224 -4.88 -1.19 6.64
CA THR A 224 -4.67 -0.14 5.66
C THR A 224 -4.77 -0.70 4.24
N PHE A 225 -4.73 0.19 3.25
CA PHE A 225 -4.70 -0.23 1.85
C PHE A 225 -3.48 0.34 1.14
N GLU A 226 -2.92 -0.48 0.28
CA GLU A 226 -1.98 -0.08 -0.75
C GLU A 226 -2.75 0.03 -2.06
N LEU A 227 -3.04 1.28 -2.48
CA LEU A 227 -3.81 1.48 -3.71
C LEU A 227 -2.90 1.37 -4.94
N ASP A 228 -3.14 0.36 -5.76
CA ASP A 228 -2.56 0.29 -7.10
C ASP A 228 -3.41 1.08 -8.09
N VAL A 229 -2.95 2.27 -8.45
CA VAL A 229 -3.73 3.18 -9.30
C VAL A 229 -3.82 2.72 -10.75
N GLY A 230 -2.86 1.93 -11.23
CA GLY A 230 -2.91 1.31 -12.55
C GLY A 230 -4.03 0.27 -12.64
N TRP A 231 -4.15 -0.57 -11.63
CA TRP A 231 -5.25 -1.53 -11.54
C TRP A 231 -6.60 -0.87 -11.30
N VAL A 232 -6.66 0.23 -10.53
CA VAL A 232 -7.88 1.05 -10.42
C VAL A 232 -8.32 1.54 -11.80
N ALA A 233 -7.42 2.12 -12.57
CA ALA A 233 -7.70 2.62 -13.92
C ALA A 233 -8.08 1.48 -14.89
N ALA A 234 -7.45 0.31 -14.78
CA ALA A 234 -7.81 -0.89 -15.54
C ALA A 234 -9.17 -1.47 -15.13
N GLY A 235 -9.61 -1.23 -13.89
CA GLY A 235 -10.95 -1.53 -13.41
C GLY A 235 -12.03 -0.54 -13.89
N GLY A 236 -11.62 0.55 -14.56
CA GLY A 236 -12.53 1.59 -15.05
C GLY A 236 -12.92 2.63 -14.01
N TYR A 237 -12.13 2.78 -12.94
CA TYR A 237 -12.35 3.73 -11.86
C TYR A 237 -11.29 4.85 -11.87
N ASP A 238 -11.64 5.98 -11.26
CA ASP A 238 -10.74 7.11 -11.06
C ASP A 238 -10.05 6.98 -9.68
N PRO A 239 -8.70 6.88 -9.64
CA PRO A 239 -7.98 6.85 -8.37
C PRO A 239 -8.24 8.08 -7.48
N VAL A 240 -8.41 9.26 -8.07
CA VAL A 240 -8.67 10.50 -7.31
C VAL A 240 -10.02 10.43 -6.61
N GLU A 241 -11.04 9.86 -7.26
CA GLU A 241 -12.35 9.64 -6.67
C GLU A 241 -12.28 8.64 -5.49
N LEU A 242 -11.48 7.56 -5.62
CA LEU A 242 -11.31 6.59 -4.53
C LEU A 242 -10.59 7.21 -3.33
N PHE A 243 -9.56 8.03 -3.54
CA PHE A 243 -8.90 8.77 -2.47
C PHE A 243 -9.85 9.72 -1.73
N ARG A 244 -10.78 10.35 -2.45
CA ARG A 244 -11.81 11.22 -1.86
C ARG A 244 -12.89 10.44 -1.12
N LYS A 245 -13.29 9.30 -1.68
CA LYS A 245 -14.37 8.46 -1.11
C LYS A 245 -13.96 7.82 0.22
N TYR A 246 -12.71 7.41 0.33
CA TYR A 246 -12.20 6.69 1.50
C TYR A 246 -10.93 7.36 2.06
N PRO A 247 -11.04 8.58 2.64
CA PRO A 247 -9.90 9.27 3.22
C PRO A 247 -9.34 8.47 4.40
N ASP A 248 -8.02 8.60 4.63
CA ASP A 248 -7.29 7.97 5.73
C ASP A 248 -7.28 6.43 5.73
N ARG A 249 -7.74 5.80 4.63
CA ARG A 249 -7.68 4.34 4.49
C ARG A 249 -6.42 3.86 3.78
N TYR A 250 -5.68 4.75 3.14
CA TYR A 250 -4.51 4.44 2.31
C TYR A 250 -3.25 4.95 2.97
N PHE A 251 -2.24 4.08 3.11
CA PHE A 251 -0.92 4.48 3.58
C PHE A 251 0.17 4.25 2.54
N LEU A 252 -0.05 3.30 1.65
CA LEU A 252 0.86 2.93 0.56
C LEU A 252 0.16 3.09 -0.79
N MET A 253 0.95 3.22 -1.85
CA MET A 253 0.45 3.32 -3.22
C MET A 253 1.44 2.72 -4.20
N HIS A 254 0.96 1.90 -5.13
CA HIS A 254 1.70 1.56 -6.33
C HIS A 254 1.50 2.65 -7.38
N VAL A 255 2.63 3.23 -7.78
CA VAL A 255 2.72 4.23 -8.85
C VAL A 255 2.92 3.46 -10.15
N LYS A 256 1.82 3.06 -10.77
CA LYS A 256 1.76 2.23 -11.97
C LYS A 256 0.96 2.94 -13.05
N ASP A 257 1.52 3.06 -14.25
CA ASP A 257 0.87 3.74 -15.37
C ASP A 257 0.39 2.76 -16.44
N VAL A 258 -0.65 3.16 -17.14
CA VAL A 258 -1.28 2.35 -18.19
C VAL A 258 -1.46 3.16 -19.46
N LYS A 259 -1.35 2.49 -20.62
CA LYS A 259 -1.61 3.12 -21.93
C LYS A 259 -3.08 3.50 -22.09
N PRO A 260 -3.39 4.48 -22.97
CA PRO A 260 -4.76 4.83 -23.33
C PRO A 260 -5.59 3.66 -23.90
N SER A 261 -4.93 2.64 -24.45
CA SER A 261 -5.55 1.41 -24.98
C SER A 261 -6.15 0.50 -23.91
N THR A 262 -5.75 0.66 -22.63
CA THR A 262 -6.29 -0.15 -21.54
C THR A 262 -7.80 0.07 -21.39
N GLN A 263 -8.56 -0.99 -21.60
CA GLN A 263 -10.03 -1.01 -21.48
C GLN A 263 -10.45 -1.46 -20.09
N PRO A 264 -11.55 -0.92 -19.53
CA PRO A 264 -12.11 -1.37 -18.25
C PRO A 264 -12.42 -2.86 -18.25
N ASN A 265 -11.92 -3.58 -17.25
CA ASN A 265 -12.15 -5.01 -17.07
C ASN A 265 -11.86 -5.44 -15.63
N ILE A 266 -12.23 -6.69 -15.29
CA ILE A 266 -11.91 -7.36 -14.02
C ILE A 266 -11.07 -8.63 -14.23
N GLU A 267 -10.39 -8.75 -15.37
CA GLU A 267 -9.76 -10.00 -15.84
C GLU A 267 -8.23 -9.99 -15.70
N LEU A 268 -7.67 -9.10 -14.84
CA LEU A 268 -6.21 -8.91 -14.72
C LEU A 268 -5.55 -8.60 -16.06
N LYS A 269 -6.19 -7.72 -16.85
CA LYS A 269 -5.65 -7.23 -18.11
C LYS A 269 -5.41 -5.73 -18.05
N MET A 270 -4.26 -5.31 -18.53
CA MET A 270 -3.92 -3.93 -18.77
C MET A 270 -2.84 -3.85 -19.86
N ASP A 271 -2.67 -2.68 -20.45
CA ASP A 271 -1.53 -2.35 -21.28
C ASP A 271 -0.59 -1.46 -20.47
N PRO A 272 0.43 -2.04 -19.78
CA PRO A 272 1.32 -1.28 -18.93
C PRO A 272 2.28 -0.40 -19.75
N THR A 273 2.75 0.68 -19.13
CA THR A 273 3.81 1.52 -19.69
C THR A 273 4.62 2.16 -18.56
N GLU A 274 5.73 2.80 -18.93
CA GLU A 274 6.57 3.52 -17.98
C GLU A 274 5.79 4.67 -17.34
N VAL A 275 5.97 4.86 -16.04
CA VAL A 275 5.33 5.94 -15.28
C VAL A 275 5.65 7.30 -15.90
N GLY A 276 4.62 8.06 -16.21
CA GLY A 276 4.70 9.34 -16.93
C GLY A 276 4.60 9.25 -18.44
N SER A 277 4.54 8.03 -19.01
CA SER A 277 4.33 7.78 -20.44
C SER A 277 2.90 7.33 -20.76
N GLY A 278 2.10 7.06 -19.75
CA GLY A 278 0.73 6.57 -19.86
C GLY A 278 -0.33 7.67 -19.83
N ARG A 279 -1.55 7.27 -19.47
CA ARG A 279 -2.71 8.17 -19.46
C ARG A 279 -3.05 8.77 -18.08
N LEU A 280 -2.36 8.33 -17.00
CA LEU A 280 -2.74 8.75 -15.67
C LEU A 280 -2.25 10.19 -15.37
N ASP A 281 -3.16 11.00 -14.82
CA ASP A 281 -2.82 12.39 -14.45
C ASP A 281 -2.13 12.43 -13.07
N TRP A 282 -0.83 12.22 -13.07
CA TRP A 282 0.00 12.24 -11.88
C TRP A 282 -0.02 13.55 -11.12
N LYS A 283 -0.31 14.67 -11.80
CA LYS A 283 -0.42 15.98 -11.15
C LYS A 283 -1.66 16.08 -10.25
N SER A 284 -2.71 15.36 -10.58
CA SER A 284 -3.92 15.26 -9.75
C SER A 284 -3.84 14.10 -8.76
N ILE A 285 -3.31 12.94 -9.18
CA ILE A 285 -3.27 11.71 -8.37
C ILE A 285 -2.37 11.86 -7.14
N LEU A 286 -1.12 12.33 -7.30
CA LEU A 286 -0.17 12.39 -6.19
C LEU A 286 -0.62 13.34 -5.05
N PRO A 287 -1.12 14.56 -5.32
CA PRO A 287 -1.67 15.41 -4.25
C PRO A 287 -2.91 14.80 -3.57
N ALA A 288 -3.80 14.16 -4.34
CA ALA A 288 -4.98 13.48 -3.78
C ALA A 288 -4.58 12.32 -2.87
N ALA A 289 -3.62 11.49 -3.30
CA ALA A 289 -3.05 10.42 -2.50
C ALA A 289 -2.42 10.93 -1.20
N TYR A 290 -1.60 11.97 -1.28
CA TYR A 290 -0.95 12.55 -0.10
C TYR A 290 -1.97 13.11 0.90
N LYS A 291 -2.99 13.81 0.39
CA LYS A 291 -4.10 14.35 1.20
C LYS A 291 -4.93 13.25 1.86
N SER A 292 -5.07 12.09 1.20
CA SER A 292 -5.79 10.92 1.71
C SER A 292 -4.97 10.06 2.68
N GLY A 293 -3.73 10.45 3.04
CA GLY A 293 -2.93 9.72 4.02
C GLY A 293 -1.77 8.91 3.47
N VAL A 294 -1.61 8.79 2.14
CA VAL A 294 -0.50 8.03 1.54
C VAL A 294 0.84 8.66 1.87
N ARG A 295 1.78 7.83 2.36
CA ARG A 295 3.15 8.24 2.74
C ARG A 295 4.24 7.36 2.14
N LYS A 296 3.88 6.22 1.54
CA LYS A 296 4.80 5.32 0.85
C LYS A 296 4.35 5.13 -0.59
N TYR A 297 5.27 5.31 -1.51
CA TYR A 297 5.02 5.29 -2.95
C TYR A 297 6.03 4.35 -3.59
N PHE A 298 5.56 3.30 -4.25
CA PHE A 298 6.40 2.34 -4.92
C PHE A 298 6.08 2.33 -6.42
N LEU A 299 7.05 2.70 -7.24
CA LEU A 299 6.92 2.53 -8.67
C LEU A 299 6.78 1.04 -8.97
N GLU A 300 5.80 0.69 -9.78
CA GLU A 300 5.65 -0.65 -10.31
C GLU A 300 5.26 -0.64 -11.78
N GLN A 301 5.84 -1.56 -12.54
CA GLN A 301 5.40 -1.91 -13.88
C GLN A 301 5.44 -3.43 -14.03
N GLU A 302 4.39 -3.96 -14.66
CA GLU A 302 4.30 -5.38 -15.05
C GLU A 302 4.67 -5.58 -16.51
N ALA A 303 4.93 -6.83 -16.91
CA ALA A 303 5.14 -7.17 -18.30
C ALA A 303 3.85 -6.94 -19.15
N PRO A 304 3.97 -6.63 -20.43
CA PRO A 304 5.20 -6.52 -21.20
C PRO A 304 5.95 -5.20 -20.98
N PHE A 305 7.26 -5.23 -21.18
CA PHE A 305 8.13 -4.07 -21.18
C PHE A 305 8.59 -3.77 -22.60
N GLU A 306 8.40 -2.54 -23.06
CA GLU A 306 8.88 -2.13 -24.39
C GLU A 306 10.39 -1.91 -24.42
N LYS A 307 10.93 -1.34 -23.33
CA LYS A 307 12.35 -0.93 -23.24
C LYS A 307 13.17 -1.79 -22.28
N GLY A 308 12.54 -2.69 -21.57
CA GLY A 308 13.19 -3.49 -20.53
C GLY A 308 12.98 -2.92 -19.12
N ARG A 309 13.14 -3.80 -18.11
CA ARG A 309 12.76 -3.54 -16.73
C ARG A 309 13.57 -2.42 -16.06
N MET A 310 14.89 -2.42 -16.25
CA MET A 310 15.76 -1.41 -15.63
C MET A 310 15.56 -0.04 -16.26
N GLU A 311 15.43 0.02 -17.58
CA GLU A 311 15.16 1.29 -18.28
C GLU A 311 13.80 1.85 -17.91
N ALA A 312 12.77 1.01 -17.77
CA ALA A 312 11.45 1.43 -17.29
C ALA A 312 11.51 2.01 -15.88
N ALA A 313 12.27 1.38 -14.98
CA ALA A 313 12.51 1.90 -13.63
C ALA A 313 13.22 3.26 -13.66
N GLU A 314 14.22 3.43 -14.53
CA GLU A 314 14.95 4.70 -14.68
C GLU A 314 14.07 5.82 -15.24
N ILE A 315 13.26 5.54 -16.26
CA ILE A 315 12.33 6.50 -16.87
C ILE A 315 11.33 6.98 -15.82
N GLY A 316 10.67 6.06 -15.12
CA GLY A 316 9.69 6.40 -14.09
C GLY A 316 10.30 7.18 -12.93
N TYR A 317 11.50 6.81 -12.47
CA TYR A 317 12.21 7.58 -11.44
C TYR A 317 12.51 9.02 -11.88
N LYS A 318 13.06 9.21 -13.09
CA LYS A 318 13.34 10.54 -13.64
C LYS A 318 12.09 11.41 -13.70
N TYR A 319 10.99 10.83 -14.18
CA TYR A 319 9.71 11.54 -14.23
C TYR A 319 9.25 11.96 -12.84
N LEU A 320 9.16 11.03 -11.88
CA LEU A 320 8.67 11.29 -10.53
C LEU A 320 9.56 12.27 -9.75
N SER A 321 10.88 12.18 -9.92
CA SER A 321 11.84 13.03 -9.20
C SER A 321 11.76 14.51 -9.60
N THR A 322 11.23 14.82 -10.78
CA THR A 322 11.11 16.18 -11.31
C THR A 322 9.68 16.70 -11.35
N LEU A 323 8.70 15.85 -11.12
CA LEU A 323 7.27 16.20 -11.23
C LEU A 323 6.87 17.25 -10.19
N VAL A 324 6.42 18.40 -10.66
CA VAL A 324 5.82 19.47 -9.87
C VAL A 324 4.29 19.34 -9.92
N THR A 325 3.64 19.37 -8.74
CA THR A 325 2.18 19.21 -8.60
C THR A 325 1.56 20.41 -7.92
#